data_11123da88e7b0c5ba15f86d5b3f81db2
#
_entry.id   11123da88e7b0c5ba15f86d5b3f81db2
#
_cell.length_a   1.000
_cell.length_b   1.000
_cell.length_c   1.000
_cell.angle_alpha   90.00
_cell.angle_beta   90.00
_cell.angle_gamma   90.00
#
_symmetry.space_group_name_H-M   'P 1'
#
loop_
_entity.id
_entity.type
_entity.pdbx_description
1 polymer ?
#
loop_
_entity_poly.entity_id
_entity_poly.type
_entity_poly.pdbx_seq_one_letter_code
_entity_poly.pdbx_strand_id
1 'polypeptide(L)'
;SPEVAAVLAESQGRIKAMALIHQLLYESHHMSEVNLNDFLKNLIALSAPLYATEKKGIRLQLNPDNDNGISLHVQQMIPCGLVMNELILNAIKHAFPAGSSGLITVSALRSGSRIVISVQDDGQGLPDGFSWQASQGLGSQLIPMFVRQLHGQLSHESSAAGTLVSV
;
A
#
# COMPACT_ATOMS: atom_id res chain seq x y z
N SER A 1 0.75 -21.63 -17.85
CA SER A 1 2.05 -20.98 -18.05
C SER A 1 2.50 -20.28 -16.77
N PRO A 2 3.77 -19.98 -16.59
CA PRO A 2 4.26 -19.23 -15.42
C PRO A 2 3.59 -17.87 -15.25
N GLU A 3 3.25 -17.21 -16.33
CA GLU A 3 2.54 -15.91 -16.33
C GLU A 3 1.12 -16.03 -15.75
N VAL A 4 0.39 -17.05 -16.13
CA VAL A 4 -0.95 -17.32 -15.59
C VAL A 4 -0.86 -17.64 -14.10
N ALA A 5 0.11 -18.42 -13.68
CA ALA A 5 0.33 -18.73 -12.27
C ALA A 5 0.64 -17.49 -11.44
N ALA A 6 1.44 -16.55 -11.98
CA ALA A 6 1.75 -15.29 -11.32
C ALA A 6 0.49 -14.41 -11.15
N VAL A 7 -0.31 -14.28 -12.19
CA VAL A 7 -1.58 -13.51 -12.14
C VAL A 7 -2.56 -14.10 -11.14
N LEU A 8 -2.67 -15.42 -11.10
CA LEU A 8 -3.51 -16.10 -10.12
C LEU A 8 -3.03 -15.89 -8.69
N ALA A 9 -1.72 -15.97 -8.45
CA ALA A 9 -1.13 -15.73 -7.14
C ALA A 9 -1.38 -14.30 -6.65
N GLU A 10 -1.25 -13.30 -7.53
CA GLU A 10 -1.58 -11.92 -7.21
C GLU A 10 -3.07 -11.74 -6.86
N SER A 11 -3.95 -12.33 -7.65
CA SER A 11 -5.39 -12.26 -7.41
C SER A 11 -5.76 -12.91 -6.08
N GLN A 12 -5.16 -14.05 -5.76
CA GLN A 12 -5.33 -14.69 -4.46
C GLN A 12 -4.81 -13.81 -3.32
N GLY A 13 -3.66 -13.17 -3.50
CA GLY A 13 -3.10 -12.22 -2.54
C GLY A 13 -4.06 -11.05 -2.27
N ARG A 14 -4.65 -10.45 -3.30
CA ARG A 14 -5.63 -9.38 -3.18
C ARG A 14 -6.88 -9.84 -2.43
N ILE A 15 -7.41 -11.00 -2.75
CA ILE A 15 -8.58 -11.57 -2.06
C ILE A 15 -8.28 -11.79 -0.58
N LYS A 16 -7.12 -12.35 -0.25
CA LYS A 16 -6.69 -12.52 1.13
C LYS A 16 -6.53 -11.19 1.86
N ALA A 17 -5.93 -10.20 1.22
CA ALA A 17 -5.79 -8.85 1.78
C ALA A 17 -7.17 -8.21 2.04
N MET A 18 -8.10 -8.31 1.10
CA MET A 18 -9.48 -7.84 1.30
C MET A 18 -10.15 -8.52 2.48
N ALA A 19 -10.04 -9.85 2.59
CA ALA A 19 -10.62 -10.60 3.69
C ALA A 19 -10.03 -10.16 5.05
N LEU A 20 -8.72 -9.94 5.10
CA LEU A 20 -8.03 -9.48 6.32
C LEU A 20 -8.41 -8.05 6.70
N ILE A 21 -8.53 -7.15 5.73
CA ILE A 21 -8.99 -5.78 5.95
C ILE A 21 -10.41 -5.79 6.54
N HIS A 22 -11.31 -6.57 5.96
CA HIS A 22 -12.66 -6.72 6.47
C HIS A 22 -12.68 -7.33 7.88
N GLN A 23 -11.83 -8.32 8.16
CA GLN A 23 -11.71 -8.92 9.48
C GLN A 23 -11.24 -7.90 10.52
N LEU A 24 -10.19 -7.13 10.22
CA LEU A 24 -9.69 -6.08 11.11
C LEU A 24 -10.77 -5.04 11.44
N LEU A 25 -11.56 -4.66 10.45
CA LEU A 25 -12.64 -3.70 10.62
C LEU A 25 -13.88 -4.30 11.31
N TYR A 26 -14.15 -5.59 11.08
CA TYR A 26 -15.24 -6.30 11.77
C TYR A 26 -14.99 -6.42 13.27
N GLU A 27 -13.75 -6.67 13.67
CA GLU A 27 -13.35 -6.69 15.08
C GLU A 27 -13.51 -5.32 15.75
N SER A 28 -13.54 -4.26 14.98
CA SER A 28 -13.72 -2.86 15.41
C SER A 28 -15.17 -2.36 15.26
N HIS A 29 -16.13 -3.21 14.96
CA HIS A 29 -17.49 -2.83 14.55
C HIS A 29 -18.31 -2.07 15.61
N HIS A 30 -17.89 -2.05 16.86
CA HIS A 30 -18.49 -1.24 17.92
C HIS A 30 -17.99 0.21 17.92
N MET A 31 -17.01 0.54 17.09
CA MET A 31 -16.41 1.85 16.97
C MET A 31 -16.72 2.45 15.59
N SER A 32 -17.14 3.72 15.55
CA SER A 32 -17.35 4.44 14.30
C SER A 32 -16.03 4.86 13.65
N GLU A 33 -14.96 4.97 14.43
CA GLU A 33 -13.64 5.39 14.00
C GLU A 33 -12.57 4.36 14.36
N VAL A 34 -11.55 4.26 13.52
CA VAL A 34 -10.42 3.34 13.67
C VAL A 34 -9.13 4.16 13.64
N ASN A 35 -8.21 3.86 14.55
CA ASN A 35 -6.89 4.46 14.56
C ASN A 35 -6.10 4.02 13.32
N LEU A 36 -5.69 4.98 12.51
CA LEU A 36 -5.01 4.71 11.24
C LEU A 36 -3.64 4.05 11.44
N ASN A 37 -2.89 4.50 12.42
CA ASN A 37 -1.55 3.96 12.67
C ASN A 37 -1.61 2.50 13.11
N ASP A 38 -2.52 2.15 13.99
CA ASP A 38 -2.74 0.75 14.42
C ASP A 38 -3.19 -0.12 13.26
N PHE A 39 -4.08 0.40 12.42
CA PHE A 39 -4.53 -0.31 11.22
C PHE A 39 -3.37 -0.58 10.26
N LEU A 40 -2.55 0.42 9.96
CA LEU A 40 -1.39 0.28 9.07
C LEU A 40 -0.36 -0.71 9.65
N LYS A 41 -0.14 -0.68 10.95
CA LYS A 41 0.72 -1.64 11.63
C LYS A 41 0.24 -3.09 11.43
N ASN A 42 -1.04 -3.32 11.58
CA ASN A 42 -1.64 -4.63 11.33
C ASN A 42 -1.60 -5.01 9.85
N LEU A 43 -1.84 -4.08 8.95
CA LEU A 43 -1.74 -4.31 7.51
C LEU A 43 -0.34 -4.74 7.10
N ILE A 44 0.70 -4.11 7.65
CA ILE A 44 2.10 -4.48 7.42
C ILE A 44 2.37 -5.90 7.94
N ALA A 45 1.93 -6.20 9.15
CA ALA A 45 2.12 -7.53 9.75
C ALA A 45 1.47 -8.65 8.92
N LEU A 46 0.38 -8.35 8.23
CA LEU A 46 -0.32 -9.30 7.35
C LEU A 46 0.31 -9.37 5.96
N SER A 47 0.74 -8.23 5.42
CA SER A 47 1.29 -8.13 4.06
C SER A 47 2.66 -8.79 3.94
N ALA A 48 3.50 -8.67 4.95
CA ALA A 48 4.86 -9.19 4.94
C ALA A 48 4.92 -10.70 4.65
N PRO A 49 4.23 -11.58 5.40
CA PRO A 49 4.21 -13.00 5.08
C PRO A 49 3.40 -13.32 3.81
N LEU A 50 2.31 -12.60 3.56
CA LEU A 50 1.45 -12.81 2.40
C LEU A 50 2.21 -12.67 1.08
N TYR A 51 3.08 -11.67 1.00
CA TYR A 51 3.89 -11.37 -0.20
C TYR A 51 5.32 -11.89 -0.10
N ALA A 52 5.64 -12.67 0.93
CA ALA A 52 6.95 -13.30 1.15
C ALA A 52 8.11 -12.29 1.09
N THR A 53 7.95 -11.13 1.73
CA THR A 53 8.94 -10.05 1.70
C THR A 53 10.29 -10.47 2.26
N GLU A 54 10.30 -11.25 3.34
CA GLU A 54 11.53 -11.76 3.96
C GLU A 54 12.35 -12.62 2.98
N LYS A 55 11.70 -13.53 2.24
CA LYS A 55 12.36 -14.35 1.23
C LYS A 55 12.95 -13.55 0.08
N LYS A 56 12.38 -12.37 -0.17
CA LYS A 56 12.83 -11.45 -1.21
C LYS A 56 13.88 -10.45 -0.70
N GLY A 57 14.25 -10.52 0.57
CA GLY A 57 15.17 -9.55 1.16
C GLY A 57 14.59 -8.15 1.32
N ILE A 58 13.26 -8.04 1.36
CA ILE A 58 12.56 -6.75 1.47
C ILE A 58 12.08 -6.56 2.90
N ARG A 59 12.46 -5.44 3.50
CA ARG A 59 11.93 -4.99 4.78
C ARG A 59 10.73 -4.09 4.55
N LEU A 60 9.63 -4.39 5.23
CA LEU A 60 8.42 -3.59 5.22
C LEU A 60 8.20 -3.03 6.63
N GLN A 61 8.19 -1.71 6.76
CA GLN A 61 8.10 -1.06 8.07
C GLN A 61 7.13 0.12 8.06
N LEU A 62 6.62 0.43 9.25
CA LEU A 62 5.90 1.65 9.53
C LEU A 62 6.89 2.79 9.81
N ASN A 63 6.62 3.99 9.29
CA ASN A 63 7.44 5.16 9.60
C ASN A 63 7.35 5.45 11.12
N PRO A 64 8.49 5.52 11.83
CA PRO A 64 8.48 5.83 13.26
C PRO A 64 7.95 7.23 13.60
N ASP A 65 7.95 8.14 12.63
CA ASP A 65 7.46 9.51 12.80
C ASP A 65 5.97 9.67 12.46
N ASN A 66 5.25 8.57 12.25
CA ASN A 66 3.82 8.62 11.99
C ASN A 66 3.03 9.32 13.11
N ASP A 67 2.01 10.04 12.71
CA ASP A 67 1.05 10.62 13.65
C ASP A 67 0.13 9.51 14.20
N ASN A 68 0.30 9.18 15.48
CA ASN A 68 -0.49 8.15 16.16
C ASN A 68 -1.92 8.60 16.52
N GLY A 69 -2.24 9.88 16.37
CA GLY A 69 -3.53 10.46 16.71
C GLY A 69 -4.52 10.54 15.56
N ILE A 70 -4.19 10.00 14.38
CA ILE A 70 -5.10 10.01 13.23
C ILE A 70 -6.10 8.87 13.35
N SER A 71 -7.38 9.21 13.33
CA SER A 71 -8.47 8.25 13.21
C SER A 71 -9.29 8.53 11.96
N LEU A 72 -9.76 7.47 11.32
CA LEU A 72 -10.63 7.53 10.15
C LEU A 72 -11.92 6.79 10.45
N HIS A 73 -13.00 7.25 9.82
CA HIS A 73 -14.26 6.53 9.82
C HIS A 73 -14.09 5.14 9.19
N VAL A 74 -14.76 4.13 9.72
CA VAL A 74 -14.68 2.74 9.23
C VAL A 74 -14.92 2.66 7.71
N GLN A 75 -15.85 3.44 7.18
CA GLN A 75 -16.14 3.47 5.73
C GLN A 75 -14.97 4.00 4.89
N GLN A 76 -14.11 4.84 5.43
CA GLN A 76 -12.91 5.34 4.76
C GLN A 76 -11.74 4.33 4.88
N MET A 77 -11.74 3.50 5.92
CA MET A 77 -10.67 2.54 6.15
C MET A 77 -10.63 1.45 5.09
N ILE A 78 -11.77 1.02 4.55
CA ILE A 78 -11.81 -0.01 3.49
C ILE A 78 -11.05 0.46 2.25
N PRO A 79 -11.41 1.58 1.59
CA PRO A 79 -10.64 2.04 0.43
C PRO A 79 -9.21 2.45 0.80
N CYS A 80 -8.97 2.97 2.00
CA CYS A 80 -7.62 3.27 2.48
C CYS A 80 -6.76 2.00 2.55
N GLY A 81 -7.26 0.94 3.18
CA GLY A 81 -6.54 -0.34 3.28
C GLY A 81 -6.28 -0.96 1.91
N LEU A 82 -7.25 -0.89 1.01
CA LEU A 82 -7.13 -1.45 -0.34
C LEU A 82 -6.11 -0.68 -1.18
N VAL A 83 -6.11 0.65 -1.14
CA VAL A 83 -5.08 1.43 -1.86
C VAL A 83 -3.69 1.19 -1.28
N MET A 84 -3.55 1.14 0.03
CA MET A 84 -2.27 0.88 0.67
C MET A 84 -1.74 -0.51 0.33
N ASN A 85 -2.60 -1.52 0.31
CA ASN A 85 -2.21 -2.85 -0.13
C ASN A 85 -1.69 -2.87 -1.57
N GLU A 86 -2.36 -2.19 -2.50
CA GLU A 86 -1.92 -2.10 -3.89
C GLU A 86 -0.59 -1.34 -4.03
N LEU A 87 -0.38 -0.26 -3.28
CA LEU A 87 0.87 0.49 -3.28
C LEU A 87 2.03 -0.35 -2.72
N ILE A 88 1.81 -1.09 -1.64
CA ILE A 88 2.79 -2.01 -1.08
C ILE A 88 3.13 -3.11 -2.09
N LEU A 89 2.12 -3.72 -2.69
CA LEU A 89 2.31 -4.77 -3.70
C LEU A 89 3.11 -4.26 -4.90
N ASN A 90 2.81 -3.07 -5.39
CA ASN A 90 3.56 -2.45 -6.48
C ASN A 90 5.03 -2.22 -6.13
N ALA A 91 5.32 -1.75 -4.93
CA ALA A 91 6.69 -1.58 -4.46
C ALA A 91 7.43 -2.93 -4.40
N ILE A 92 6.80 -3.96 -3.87
CA ILE A 92 7.39 -5.32 -3.80
C ILE A 92 7.69 -5.88 -5.19
N LYS A 93 6.80 -5.65 -6.16
CA LYS A 93 6.92 -6.21 -7.51
C LYS A 93 7.90 -5.47 -8.39
N HIS A 94 7.97 -4.15 -8.28
CA HIS A 94 8.61 -3.30 -9.28
C HIS A 94 9.81 -2.52 -8.78
N ALA A 95 9.92 -2.29 -7.47
CA ALA A 95 10.99 -1.46 -6.94
C ALA A 95 12.35 -2.16 -6.91
N PHE A 96 12.36 -3.47 -6.71
CA PHE A 96 13.58 -4.21 -6.44
C PHE A 96 13.83 -5.27 -7.52
N PRO A 97 14.95 -5.13 -8.27
CA PRO A 97 15.39 -6.18 -9.19
C PRO A 97 15.62 -7.50 -8.46
N ALA A 98 15.49 -8.62 -9.19
CA ALA A 98 15.70 -9.94 -8.64
C ALA A 98 17.07 -10.06 -7.96
N GLY A 99 17.09 -10.58 -6.73
CA GLY A 99 18.31 -10.74 -5.93
C GLY A 99 18.78 -9.49 -5.19
N SER A 100 18.09 -8.35 -5.34
CA SER A 100 18.36 -7.15 -4.53
C SER A 100 17.53 -7.15 -3.26
N SER A 101 18.04 -6.48 -2.23
CA SER A 101 17.32 -6.18 -0.99
C SER A 101 16.81 -4.75 -0.99
N GLY A 102 15.89 -4.45 -0.10
CA GLY A 102 15.37 -3.10 0.00
C GLY A 102 14.45 -2.85 1.18
N LEU A 103 14.03 -1.60 1.28
CA LEU A 103 13.18 -1.10 2.35
C LEU A 103 11.94 -0.44 1.75
N ILE A 104 10.78 -0.79 2.29
CA ILE A 104 9.50 -0.14 2.02
C ILE A 104 9.01 0.47 3.33
N THR A 105 8.72 1.76 3.32
CA THR A 105 8.23 2.50 4.48
C THR A 105 6.81 3.00 4.23
N VAL A 106 5.92 2.70 5.14
CA VAL A 106 4.52 3.14 5.13
C VAL A 106 4.33 4.28 6.10
N SER A 107 3.75 5.38 5.63
CA SER A 107 3.59 6.61 6.42
C SER A 107 2.14 7.09 6.47
N ALA A 108 1.79 7.72 7.59
CA ALA A 108 0.54 8.45 7.77
C ALA A 108 0.84 9.71 8.59
N LEU A 109 0.69 10.87 7.96
CA LEU A 109 1.06 12.16 8.55
C LEU A 109 -0.05 13.19 8.33
N ARG A 110 -0.18 14.14 9.27
CA ARG A 110 -1.01 15.32 9.07
C ARG A 110 -0.24 16.40 8.32
N SER A 111 -0.91 17.02 7.36
CA SER A 111 -0.43 18.21 6.66
C SER A 111 -1.55 19.23 6.64
N GLY A 112 -1.57 20.12 7.64
CA GLY A 112 -2.69 21.05 7.84
C GLY A 112 -3.99 20.31 8.17
N SER A 113 -5.03 20.54 7.37
CA SER A 113 -6.32 19.84 7.49
C SER A 113 -6.38 18.51 6.73
N ARG A 114 -5.30 18.13 6.06
CA ARG A 114 -5.21 16.90 5.25
C ARG A 114 -4.47 15.81 5.99
N ILE A 115 -4.77 14.59 5.62
CA ILE A 115 -4.02 13.40 6.00
C ILE A 115 -3.32 12.90 4.74
N VAL A 116 -2.01 12.66 4.84
CA VAL A 116 -1.22 12.11 3.75
C VAL A 116 -0.78 10.71 4.16
N ILE A 117 -1.21 9.73 3.40
CA ILE A 117 -0.73 8.35 3.50
C ILE A 117 0.22 8.08 2.34
N SER A 118 1.31 7.38 2.58
CA SER A 118 2.31 7.14 1.55
C SER A 118 3.02 5.81 1.71
N VAL A 119 3.51 5.31 0.59
CA VAL A 119 4.42 4.16 0.52
C VAL A 119 5.67 4.61 -0.21
N GLN A 120 6.81 4.50 0.46
CA GLN A 120 8.12 4.84 -0.07
C GLN A 120 9.00 3.60 -0.14
N ASP A 121 9.66 3.40 -1.26
CA ASP A 121 10.70 2.40 -1.42
C ASP A 121 12.06 3.06 -1.73
N ASP A 122 13.12 2.33 -1.46
CA ASP A 122 14.49 2.70 -1.82
C ASP A 122 15.00 1.91 -3.04
N GLY A 123 14.09 1.53 -3.91
CA GLY A 123 14.37 0.74 -5.11
C GLY A 123 14.87 1.54 -6.31
N GLN A 124 14.64 1.00 -7.49
CA GLN A 124 15.17 1.54 -8.74
C GLN A 124 14.40 2.75 -9.32
N GLY A 125 13.28 3.10 -8.72
CA GLY A 125 12.40 4.15 -9.25
C GLY A 125 11.46 3.67 -10.36
N LEU A 126 10.55 4.56 -10.76
CA LEU A 126 9.62 4.32 -11.85
C LEU A 126 10.29 4.56 -13.21
N PRO A 127 9.81 3.92 -14.28
CA PRO A 127 10.25 4.22 -15.64
C PRO A 127 10.04 5.69 -16.01
N ASP A 128 10.90 6.23 -16.84
CA ASP A 128 10.74 7.58 -17.38
C ASP A 128 9.40 7.72 -18.11
N GLY A 129 8.70 8.82 -17.86
CA GLY A 129 7.39 9.06 -18.45
C GLY A 129 6.25 8.21 -17.85
N PHE A 130 6.45 7.64 -16.68
CA PHE A 130 5.40 6.85 -16.01
C PHE A 130 4.12 7.68 -15.80
N SER A 131 2.99 7.04 -16.09
CA SER A 131 1.66 7.61 -15.89
C SER A 131 0.71 6.52 -15.39
N TRP A 132 -0.07 6.81 -14.35
CA TRP A 132 -1.09 5.89 -13.85
C TRP A 132 -2.13 5.54 -14.90
N GLN A 133 -2.48 6.51 -15.77
CA GLN A 133 -3.47 6.34 -16.82
C GLN A 133 -2.98 5.41 -17.95
N ALA A 134 -1.68 5.45 -18.23
CA ALA A 134 -1.08 4.64 -19.28
C ALA A 134 -0.59 3.27 -18.77
N SER A 135 -0.52 3.08 -17.46
CA SER A 135 -0.11 1.80 -16.86
C SER A 135 -1.14 0.72 -17.11
N GLN A 136 -0.64 -0.46 -17.46
CA GLN A 136 -1.45 -1.65 -17.64
C GLN A 136 -1.38 -2.52 -16.38
N GLY A 137 -2.48 -3.18 -16.06
CA GLY A 137 -2.60 -4.06 -14.91
C GLY A 137 -3.75 -3.65 -13.99
N LEU A 138 -4.18 -4.60 -13.18
CA LEU A 138 -5.32 -4.42 -12.29
C LEU A 138 -5.03 -3.38 -11.20
N GLY A 139 -3.83 -3.42 -10.61
CA GLY A 139 -3.43 -2.46 -9.57
C GLY A 139 -3.48 -1.02 -10.05
N SER A 140 -2.99 -0.73 -11.24
CA SER A 140 -3.01 0.61 -11.85
C SER A 140 -4.43 1.15 -12.05
N GLN A 141 -5.40 0.29 -12.21
CA GLN A 141 -6.82 0.66 -12.35
C GLN A 141 -7.49 0.82 -10.98
N LEU A 142 -7.15 -0.04 -10.03
CA LEU A 142 -7.74 -0.05 -8.69
C LEU A 142 -7.31 1.16 -7.86
N ILE A 143 -6.04 1.55 -7.92
CA ILE A 143 -5.50 2.65 -7.12
C ILE A 143 -6.26 3.96 -7.36
N PRO A 144 -6.42 4.46 -8.59
CA PRO A 144 -7.19 5.68 -8.83
C PRO A 144 -8.66 5.58 -8.39
N MET A 145 -9.25 4.40 -8.51
CA MET A 145 -10.64 4.15 -8.09
C MET A 145 -10.79 4.32 -6.57
N PHE A 146 -9.91 3.70 -5.78
CA PHE A 146 -9.95 3.82 -4.32
C PHE A 146 -9.58 5.23 -3.84
N VAL A 147 -8.66 5.90 -4.52
CA VAL A 147 -8.33 7.30 -4.23
C VAL A 147 -9.53 8.21 -4.42
N ARG A 148 -10.32 8.00 -5.48
CA ARG A 148 -11.59 8.73 -5.68
C ARG A 148 -12.60 8.45 -4.57
N GLN A 149 -12.72 7.21 -4.10
CA GLN A 149 -13.60 6.87 -2.96
C GLN A 149 -13.18 7.58 -1.67
N LEU A 150 -11.89 7.86 -1.51
CA LEU A 150 -11.36 8.63 -0.38
C LEU A 150 -11.49 10.15 -0.56
N HIS A 151 -11.98 10.62 -1.71
CA HIS A 151 -11.94 12.03 -2.10
C HIS A 151 -10.54 12.62 -2.03
N GLY A 152 -9.53 11.79 -2.31
CA GLY A 152 -8.13 12.13 -2.23
C GLY A 152 -7.50 12.50 -3.56
N GLN A 153 -6.21 12.77 -3.50
CA GLN A 153 -5.36 13.03 -4.66
C GLN A 153 -4.17 12.09 -4.64
N LEU A 154 -3.87 11.49 -5.78
CA LEU A 154 -2.73 10.60 -5.96
C LEU A 154 -1.56 11.38 -6.53
N SER A 155 -0.40 11.29 -5.90
CA SER A 155 0.85 11.86 -6.38
C SER A 155 2.00 10.89 -6.24
N HIS A 156 3.04 11.05 -7.04
CA HIS A 156 4.25 10.28 -6.91
C HIS A 156 5.49 11.11 -7.20
N GLU A 157 6.58 10.74 -6.55
CA GLU A 157 7.92 11.25 -6.80
C GLU A 157 8.84 10.06 -7.01
N SER A 158 9.69 10.10 -8.02
CA SER A 158 10.56 8.98 -8.35
C SER A 158 11.93 9.46 -8.81
N SER A 159 12.97 8.71 -8.42
CA SER A 159 14.35 8.92 -8.83
C SER A 159 15.07 7.57 -8.87
N ALA A 160 16.34 7.57 -9.23
CA ALA A 160 17.20 6.39 -9.14
C ALA A 160 17.37 5.85 -7.71
N ALA A 161 17.02 6.65 -6.69
CA ALA A 161 17.08 6.30 -5.27
C ALA A 161 15.75 5.74 -4.72
N GLY A 162 14.72 5.59 -5.55
CA GLY A 162 13.45 5.00 -5.17
C GLY A 162 12.22 5.79 -5.58
N THR A 163 11.07 5.37 -5.09
CA THR A 163 9.76 5.94 -5.39
C THR A 163 8.98 6.23 -4.12
N LEU A 164 8.31 7.38 -4.09
CA LEU A 164 7.32 7.77 -3.08
C LEU A 164 5.97 7.95 -3.78
N VAL A 165 4.95 7.21 -3.34
CA VAL A 165 3.57 7.37 -3.80
C VAL A 165 2.72 7.82 -2.61
N SER A 166 1.96 8.90 -2.81
CA SER A 166 1.17 9.55 -1.76
C SER A 166 -0.29 9.72 -2.18
N VAL A 167 -1.17 9.63 -1.20
CA VAL A 167 -2.62 9.82 -1.34
C VAL A 167 -3.12 10.87 -0.35
#